data_d68ac67ab47f224ade4fac794a24641e
#
_entry.id   d68ac67ab47f224ade4fac794a24641e
#
_cell.length_a   1.000
_cell.length_b   1.000
_cell.length_c   1.000
_cell.angle_alpha   90.00
_cell.angle_beta   90.00
_cell.angle_gamma   90.00
#
_symmetry.space_group_name_H-M   'P 1'
#
loop_
_entity.id
_entity.type
_entity.pdbx_description
1 polymer ?
#
loop_
_entity_poly.entity_id
_entity_poly.type
_entity_poly.pdbx_seq_one_letter_code
_entity_poly.pdbx_strand_id
1 'polypeptide(L)'
;MVNITPFVAVFRVVISAADRDSVRALNTTPIMQTANTTQEADVAAIDRLRDIYGKVRAEIGKVIIGQDHVVEKLLTCVFARGHALLMGVPGLAKTLLIHSLAEVMHLSFSRIQFTPDLMPSDITGTEILQETEQAGRRAFEFVKGPIFANIVLADEINRTPPKTQAALLQAMQEQRVNSGKHSFALDKPFFVLATQNPIEQEGTYPLPEAQLDRFMFLINVGYPSAAEELLIAKATTGAAPPPLNKIIEGHEILGFQDIVRRVPVPEHVYEYVVKLVRKCRPREVEAPDWVKKYVMWGPGPRAVQYLILGAKARAVLQGSYLTRLEDVLAVAEPVLAHRILVNFHAESEGIDSAEVIKRVIKETEA
;
A
#
# COMPACT_ATOMS: atom_id res chain seq x y z
N MET A 1 8.18 20.02 35.40
CA MET A 1 7.32 21.13 34.98
C MET A 1 7.98 21.76 33.77
N VAL A 2 7.54 21.38 32.56
CA VAL A 2 7.90 22.08 31.33
C VAL A 2 6.60 22.28 30.58
N ASN A 3 6.21 23.53 30.44
CA ASN A 3 4.99 24.04 29.83
C ASN A 3 5.14 23.97 28.32
N ILE A 4 4.26 23.25 27.60
CA ILE A 4 4.16 23.27 26.15
C ILE A 4 2.75 23.78 25.82
N THR A 5 2.66 25.06 25.46
CA THR A 5 1.45 25.70 24.94
C THR A 5 1.41 25.52 23.41
N PRO A 6 0.28 25.10 22.79
CA PRO A 6 0.17 25.05 21.35
C PRO A 6 -0.20 26.44 20.80
N PHE A 7 0.57 26.90 19.83
CA PHE A 7 0.33 28.11 19.05
C PHE A 7 -0.80 27.84 18.02
N VAL A 8 -2.00 28.35 18.32
CA VAL A 8 -3.06 28.52 17.33
C VAL A 8 -3.13 30.01 17.02
N ALA A 9 -2.57 30.44 15.90
CA ALA A 9 -2.68 31.79 15.41
C ALA A 9 -4.01 31.96 14.65
N VAL A 10 -5.00 32.52 15.33
CA VAL A 10 -6.24 33.03 14.69
C VAL A 10 -5.95 34.46 14.23
N PHE A 11 -5.79 34.66 12.92
CA PHE A 11 -5.76 35.99 12.34
C PHE A 11 -7.18 36.57 12.29
N ARG A 12 -7.48 37.43 13.25
CA ARG A 12 -8.67 38.29 13.22
C ARG A 12 -8.28 39.60 12.53
N VAL A 13 -8.66 39.75 11.27
CA VAL A 13 -8.53 41.04 10.56
C VAL A 13 -9.63 41.97 11.07
N VAL A 14 -9.23 43.01 11.81
CA VAL A 14 -10.11 44.13 12.18
C VAL A 14 -10.09 45.11 11.01
N ILE A 15 -11.15 45.19 10.23
CA ILE A 15 -11.36 46.21 9.22
C ILE A 15 -11.94 47.46 9.89
N SER A 16 -11.16 48.52 9.99
CA SER A 16 -11.60 49.85 10.40
C SER A 16 -12.48 50.48 9.30
N ALA A 17 -13.58 51.13 9.70
CA ALA A 17 -14.59 51.69 8.81
C ALA A 17 -14.23 53.05 8.23
N ALA A 18 -13.03 53.19 7.65
CA ALA A 18 -12.62 54.43 6.99
C ALA A 18 -11.76 54.07 5.77
N ASP A 19 -12.38 53.61 4.69
CA ASP A 19 -11.95 53.77 3.29
C ASP A 19 -12.90 52.99 2.36
N ARG A 20 -14.03 53.60 2.05
CA ARG A 20 -15.01 52.97 1.13
C ARG A 20 -14.79 53.29 -0.35
N ASP A 21 -13.81 54.09 -0.69
CA ASP A 21 -13.61 54.56 -2.08
C ASP A 21 -12.37 54.05 -2.79
N SER A 22 -11.52 53.21 -2.17
CA SER A 22 -10.32 52.62 -2.80
C SER A 22 -10.42 51.16 -3.19
N VAL A 23 -11.55 50.49 -3.04
CA VAL A 23 -11.72 49.02 -3.27
C VAL A 23 -12.34 48.72 -4.63
N ARG A 24 -12.24 49.62 -5.60
CA ARG A 24 -12.68 49.37 -6.97
C ARG A 24 -11.48 49.25 -7.92
N ALA A 25 -10.63 48.26 -7.75
CA ALA A 25 -9.77 47.65 -8.78
C ALA A 25 -8.78 46.64 -8.19
N LEU A 26 -9.22 45.64 -7.47
CA LEU A 26 -8.42 44.43 -7.31
C LEU A 26 -9.04 43.37 -8.20
N ASN A 27 -8.35 43.13 -9.32
CA ASN A 27 -8.64 42.08 -10.28
C ASN A 27 -8.80 40.71 -9.56
N THR A 28 -10.04 40.27 -9.39
CA THR A 28 -10.41 38.94 -8.85
C THR A 28 -10.27 37.81 -9.89
N THR A 29 -9.76 38.10 -11.06
CA THR A 29 -9.73 37.21 -12.23
C THR A 29 -8.61 36.12 -12.23
N PRO A 30 -7.42 36.26 -11.61
CA PRO A 30 -6.37 35.22 -11.72
C PRO A 30 -6.60 33.99 -10.82
N ILE A 31 -7.22 34.15 -9.64
CA ILE A 31 -7.35 33.05 -8.68
C ILE A 31 -8.44 32.05 -9.06
N MET A 32 -9.54 32.52 -9.62
CA MET A 32 -10.63 31.62 -10.11
C MET A 32 -10.26 30.89 -11.41
N GLN A 33 -9.48 31.50 -12.29
CA GLN A 33 -9.05 30.84 -13.53
C GLN A 33 -8.02 29.74 -13.26
N THR A 34 -7.08 29.95 -12.33
CA THR A 34 -6.11 28.90 -11.95
C THR A 34 -6.76 27.74 -11.22
N ALA A 35 -7.79 27.95 -10.41
CA ALA A 35 -8.51 26.87 -9.73
C ALA A 35 -9.33 26.01 -10.73
N ASN A 36 -10.00 26.62 -11.72
CA ASN A 36 -10.74 25.87 -12.75
C ASN A 36 -9.81 25.09 -13.66
N THR A 37 -8.67 25.63 -14.08
CA THR A 37 -7.70 24.90 -14.92
C THR A 37 -7.06 23.71 -14.20
N THR A 38 -6.86 23.81 -12.87
CA THR A 38 -6.33 22.68 -12.07
C THR A 38 -7.37 21.58 -11.92
N GLN A 39 -8.66 21.92 -11.72
CA GLN A 39 -9.75 20.94 -11.65
C GLN A 39 -9.97 20.20 -12.97
N GLU A 40 -9.98 20.91 -14.10
CA GLU A 40 -10.11 20.29 -15.42
C GLU A 40 -8.92 19.37 -15.73
N ALA A 41 -7.70 19.75 -15.36
CA ALA A 41 -6.52 18.93 -15.51
C ALA A 41 -6.58 17.65 -14.65
N ASP A 42 -7.06 17.75 -13.40
CA ASP A 42 -7.22 16.59 -12.51
C ASP A 42 -8.31 15.63 -13.03
N VAL A 43 -9.42 16.13 -13.58
CA VAL A 43 -10.47 15.30 -14.21
C VAL A 43 -9.90 14.54 -15.41
N ALA A 44 -9.23 15.22 -16.34
CA ALA A 44 -8.60 14.59 -17.50
C ALA A 44 -7.55 13.53 -17.09
N ALA A 45 -6.81 13.79 -16.02
CA ALA A 45 -5.82 12.85 -15.51
C ALA A 45 -6.45 11.61 -14.85
N ILE A 46 -7.59 11.76 -14.17
CA ILE A 46 -8.36 10.63 -13.62
C ILE A 46 -8.91 9.76 -14.76
N ASP A 47 -9.48 10.34 -15.80
CA ASP A 47 -9.96 9.59 -16.97
C ASP A 47 -8.81 8.83 -17.66
N ARG A 48 -7.65 9.47 -17.82
CA ARG A 48 -6.46 8.82 -18.34
C ARG A 48 -5.99 7.66 -17.45
N LEU A 49 -6.01 7.81 -16.14
CA LEU A 49 -5.62 6.74 -15.22
C LEU A 49 -6.57 5.56 -15.29
N ARG A 50 -7.90 5.81 -15.39
CA ARG A 50 -8.89 4.76 -15.59
C ARG A 50 -8.61 3.95 -16.88
N ASP A 51 -8.29 4.63 -17.97
CA ASP A 51 -7.98 3.96 -19.26
C ASP A 51 -6.68 3.14 -19.15
N ILE A 52 -5.65 3.68 -18.51
CA ILE A 52 -4.39 2.98 -18.23
C ILE A 52 -4.65 1.76 -17.34
N TYR A 53 -5.43 1.91 -16.28
CA TYR A 53 -5.82 0.81 -15.40
C TYR A 53 -6.47 -0.34 -16.15
N GLY A 54 -7.41 -0.03 -17.06
CA GLY A 54 -8.04 -1.03 -17.93
C GLY A 54 -7.02 -1.75 -18.81
N LYS A 55 -6.08 -1.02 -19.42
CA LYS A 55 -5.02 -1.59 -20.26
C LYS A 55 -4.05 -2.45 -19.44
N VAL A 56 -3.63 -1.99 -18.25
CA VAL A 56 -2.74 -2.75 -17.35
C VAL A 56 -3.39 -4.07 -16.94
N ARG A 57 -4.68 -4.05 -16.55
CA ARG A 57 -5.42 -5.28 -16.20
C ARG A 57 -5.51 -6.24 -17.39
N ALA A 58 -5.85 -5.72 -18.56
CA ALA A 58 -5.97 -6.55 -19.78
C ALA A 58 -4.62 -7.16 -20.15
N GLU A 59 -3.53 -6.43 -19.98
CA GLU A 59 -2.18 -6.92 -20.28
C GLU A 59 -1.73 -8.01 -19.31
N ILE A 60 -1.92 -7.79 -18.00
CA ILE A 60 -1.62 -8.79 -16.94
C ILE A 60 -2.50 -10.04 -17.16
N GLY A 61 -3.75 -9.88 -17.54
CA GLY A 61 -4.71 -10.97 -17.81
C GLY A 61 -4.30 -11.92 -18.93
N LYS A 62 -3.32 -11.56 -19.78
CA LYS A 62 -2.76 -12.48 -20.79
C LYS A 62 -1.93 -13.62 -20.17
N VAL A 63 -1.36 -13.38 -18.97
CA VAL A 63 -0.45 -14.30 -18.27
C VAL A 63 -1.05 -14.80 -16.96
N ILE A 64 -1.79 -13.95 -16.26
CA ILE A 64 -2.40 -14.25 -14.96
C ILE A 64 -3.89 -14.49 -15.16
N ILE A 65 -4.32 -15.71 -14.94
CA ILE A 65 -5.71 -16.15 -15.12
C ILE A 65 -6.36 -16.25 -13.73
N GLY A 66 -7.57 -15.71 -13.58
CA GLY A 66 -8.45 -15.92 -12.42
C GLY A 66 -8.09 -15.16 -11.14
N GLN A 67 -7.17 -14.20 -11.18
CA GLN A 67 -6.78 -13.42 -10.00
C GLN A 67 -7.10 -11.93 -10.12
N ASP A 68 -8.17 -11.59 -10.83
CA ASP A 68 -8.57 -10.19 -11.08
C ASP A 68 -8.71 -9.36 -9.81
N HIS A 69 -9.26 -9.94 -8.75
CA HIS A 69 -9.42 -9.28 -7.45
C HIS A 69 -8.08 -9.03 -6.73
N VAL A 70 -7.08 -9.90 -6.95
CA VAL A 70 -5.72 -9.70 -6.41
C VAL A 70 -5.03 -8.58 -7.17
N VAL A 71 -5.13 -8.58 -8.52
CA VAL A 71 -4.59 -7.52 -9.39
C VAL A 71 -5.21 -6.17 -9.04
N GLU A 72 -6.53 -6.08 -8.84
CA GLU A 72 -7.21 -4.84 -8.43
C GLU A 72 -6.66 -4.30 -7.10
N LYS A 73 -6.54 -5.15 -6.08
CA LYS A 73 -6.00 -4.77 -4.77
C LYS A 73 -4.54 -4.34 -4.86
N LEU A 74 -3.72 -5.04 -5.64
CA LEU A 74 -2.31 -4.66 -5.86
C LEU A 74 -2.19 -3.31 -6.54
N LEU A 75 -2.92 -3.06 -7.63
CA LEU A 75 -2.92 -1.77 -8.31
C LEU A 75 -3.43 -0.65 -7.41
N THR A 76 -4.49 -0.89 -6.64
CA THR A 76 -4.99 0.08 -5.64
C THR A 76 -3.89 0.41 -4.63
N CYS A 77 -3.16 -0.59 -4.14
CA CYS A 77 -2.07 -0.41 -3.19
C CYS A 77 -0.90 0.40 -3.81
N VAL A 78 -0.52 0.08 -5.06
CA VAL A 78 0.54 0.78 -5.80
C VAL A 78 0.19 2.27 -5.98
N PHE A 79 -1.01 2.58 -6.45
CA PHE A 79 -1.44 3.98 -6.66
C PHE A 79 -1.71 4.73 -5.34
N ALA A 80 -1.97 4.02 -4.24
CA ALA A 80 -2.03 4.60 -2.90
C ALA A 80 -0.66 4.80 -2.23
N ARG A 81 0.47 4.45 -2.89
CA ARG A 81 1.84 4.42 -2.32
C ARG A 81 1.96 3.46 -1.14
N GLY A 82 1.22 2.36 -1.16
CA GLY A 82 1.23 1.35 -0.12
C GLY A 82 2.18 0.20 -0.43
N HIS A 83 2.48 -0.61 0.59
CA HIS A 83 3.13 -1.91 0.48
C HIS A 83 2.10 -2.99 0.78
N ALA A 84 2.20 -4.18 0.17
CA ALA A 84 1.23 -5.25 0.40
C ALA A 84 1.90 -6.53 0.89
N LEU A 85 1.16 -7.26 1.71
CA LEU A 85 1.48 -8.61 2.16
C LEU A 85 0.52 -9.58 1.48
N LEU A 86 1.05 -10.52 0.69
CA LEU A 86 0.28 -11.56 0.04
C LEU A 86 0.34 -12.84 0.88
N MET A 87 -0.80 -13.33 1.27
CA MET A 87 -0.92 -14.57 2.01
C MET A 87 -1.54 -15.65 1.12
N GLY A 88 -0.89 -16.79 1.00
CA GLY A 88 -1.39 -17.88 0.17
C GLY A 88 -0.38 -19.01 0.04
N VAL A 89 -0.87 -20.20 -0.27
CA VAL A 89 -0.06 -21.42 -0.42
C VAL A 89 0.96 -21.29 -1.58
N PRO A 90 2.02 -22.08 -1.60
CA PRO A 90 2.94 -22.15 -2.73
C PRO A 90 2.23 -22.54 -4.03
N GLY A 91 2.80 -22.15 -5.17
CA GLY A 91 2.26 -22.56 -6.49
C GLY A 91 1.14 -21.68 -7.06
N LEU A 92 0.68 -20.66 -6.34
CA LEU A 92 -0.39 -19.74 -6.80
C LEU A 92 0.13 -18.57 -7.66
N ALA A 93 1.22 -18.76 -8.38
CA ALA A 93 1.80 -17.79 -9.32
C ALA A 93 2.09 -16.37 -8.75
N LYS A 94 2.26 -16.23 -7.42
CA LYS A 94 2.53 -14.92 -6.77
C LYS A 94 3.74 -14.20 -7.38
N THR A 95 4.84 -14.92 -7.57
CA THR A 95 6.08 -14.37 -8.17
C THR A 95 5.85 -13.94 -9.61
N LEU A 96 5.15 -14.76 -10.41
CA LEU A 96 4.81 -14.43 -11.79
C LEU A 96 3.93 -13.19 -11.88
N LEU A 97 2.92 -13.08 -11.02
CA LEU A 97 2.02 -11.91 -10.95
C LEU A 97 2.81 -10.62 -10.67
N ILE A 98 3.71 -10.64 -9.68
CA ILE A 98 4.48 -9.46 -9.30
C ILE A 98 5.49 -9.08 -10.38
N HIS A 99 6.14 -10.06 -11.00
CA HIS A 99 7.03 -9.84 -12.13
C HIS A 99 6.28 -9.24 -13.33
N SER A 100 5.13 -9.80 -13.70
CA SER A 100 4.28 -9.27 -14.77
C SER A 100 3.82 -7.84 -14.48
N LEU A 101 3.48 -7.53 -13.22
CA LEU A 101 3.13 -6.18 -12.80
C LEU A 101 4.30 -5.20 -13.04
N ALA A 102 5.52 -5.58 -12.65
CA ALA A 102 6.71 -4.76 -12.85
C ALA A 102 7.01 -4.53 -14.34
N GLU A 103 6.87 -5.56 -15.16
CA GLU A 103 7.10 -5.49 -16.61
C GLU A 103 6.10 -4.55 -17.30
N VAL A 104 4.79 -4.70 -17.03
CA VAL A 104 3.73 -3.87 -17.59
C VAL A 104 3.85 -2.40 -17.12
N MET A 105 4.34 -2.18 -15.90
CA MET A 105 4.56 -0.85 -15.33
C MET A 105 5.95 -0.27 -15.64
N HIS A 106 6.76 -0.95 -16.46
CA HIS A 106 8.13 -0.55 -16.80
C HIS A 106 8.96 -0.14 -15.57
N LEU A 107 8.93 -0.96 -14.53
CA LEU A 107 9.63 -0.76 -13.27
C LEU A 107 10.72 -1.83 -13.10
N SER A 108 11.82 -1.46 -12.47
CA SER A 108 12.85 -2.42 -12.07
C SER A 108 12.30 -3.36 -11.01
N PHE A 109 12.61 -4.65 -11.15
CA PHE A 109 12.14 -5.73 -10.29
C PHE A 109 13.30 -6.43 -9.61
N SER A 110 13.17 -6.75 -8.33
CA SER A 110 14.09 -7.61 -7.61
C SER A 110 13.31 -8.58 -6.72
N ARG A 111 13.77 -9.83 -6.68
CA ARG A 111 13.26 -10.86 -5.76
C ARG A 111 14.29 -11.16 -4.69
N ILE A 112 13.86 -11.11 -3.44
CA ILE A 112 14.64 -11.51 -2.27
C ILE A 112 13.95 -12.72 -1.66
N GLN A 113 14.60 -13.89 -1.76
CA GLN A 113 14.12 -15.09 -1.09
C GLN A 113 14.59 -15.05 0.36
N PHE A 114 13.66 -15.00 1.29
CA PHE A 114 13.96 -14.98 2.71
C PHE A 114 14.25 -16.39 3.20
N THR A 115 15.48 -16.61 3.66
CA THR A 115 15.98 -17.89 4.20
C THR A 115 16.50 -17.68 5.62
N PRO A 116 16.60 -18.72 6.46
CA PRO A 116 17.05 -18.57 7.84
C PRO A 116 18.43 -17.95 8.01
N ASP A 117 19.30 -18.09 7.01
CA ASP A 117 20.68 -17.60 6.96
C ASP A 117 20.83 -16.22 6.32
N LEU A 118 19.75 -15.64 5.74
CA LEU A 118 19.79 -14.33 5.08
C LEU A 118 20.16 -13.22 6.07
N MET A 119 21.15 -12.44 5.72
CA MET A 119 21.63 -11.31 6.53
C MET A 119 21.05 -9.97 6.07
N PRO A 120 20.93 -8.96 6.95
CA PRO A 120 20.51 -7.61 6.56
C PRO A 120 21.32 -7.01 5.40
N SER A 121 22.63 -7.25 5.36
CA SER A 121 23.54 -6.80 4.29
C SER A 121 23.20 -7.40 2.93
N ASP A 122 22.66 -8.62 2.89
CA ASP A 122 22.28 -9.28 1.64
C ASP A 122 21.06 -8.58 1.00
N ILE A 123 20.25 -7.89 1.81
CA ILE A 123 19.11 -7.08 1.38
C ILE A 123 19.55 -5.68 1.00
N THR A 124 20.28 -5.01 1.90
CA THR A 124 20.59 -3.58 1.81
C THR A 124 21.84 -3.28 1.01
N GLY A 125 22.73 -4.25 0.86
CA GLY A 125 24.07 -4.05 0.32
C GLY A 125 25.11 -3.86 1.41
N THR A 126 26.37 -3.82 1.00
CA THR A 126 27.53 -3.77 1.89
C THR A 126 28.64 -2.87 1.35
N GLU A 127 29.46 -2.33 2.24
CA GLU A 127 30.68 -1.63 1.86
C GLU A 127 31.82 -2.63 1.65
N ILE A 128 32.43 -2.61 0.47
CA ILE A 128 33.61 -3.43 0.15
C ILE A 128 34.83 -2.53 0.00
N LEU A 129 35.99 -3.03 0.44
CA LEU A 129 37.26 -2.34 0.25
C LEU A 129 37.80 -2.65 -1.13
N GLN A 130 37.77 -1.66 -2.03
CA GLN A 130 38.32 -1.79 -3.39
C GLN A 130 39.60 -1.00 -3.55
N GLU A 131 40.48 -1.50 -4.43
CA GLU A 131 41.65 -0.76 -4.87
C GLU A 131 41.21 0.29 -5.90
N THR A 132 41.52 1.54 -5.63
CA THR A 132 41.24 2.64 -6.57
C THR A 132 42.24 2.61 -7.71
N GLU A 133 41.90 3.18 -8.88
CA GLU A 133 42.78 3.30 -10.04
C GLU A 133 44.12 4.00 -9.73
N GLN A 134 44.19 4.74 -8.60
CA GLN A 134 45.47 5.27 -8.09
C GLN A 134 46.20 4.18 -7.30
N ALA A 135 47.28 3.68 -7.85
CA ALA A 135 48.10 2.59 -7.30
C ALA A 135 48.35 2.75 -5.78
N GLY A 136 47.91 1.75 -4.99
CA GLY A 136 48.15 1.66 -3.56
C GLY A 136 47.12 2.39 -2.64
N ARG A 137 46.07 2.97 -3.16
CA ARG A 137 44.98 3.51 -2.32
C ARG A 137 43.76 2.56 -2.36
N ARG A 138 43.24 2.26 -1.18
CA ARG A 138 41.99 1.50 -0.98
C ARG A 138 40.90 2.44 -0.53
N ALA A 139 39.73 2.33 -1.12
CA ALA A 139 38.54 3.05 -0.70
C ALA A 139 37.37 2.09 -0.45
N PHE A 140 36.51 2.45 0.49
CA PHE A 140 35.25 1.73 0.67
C PHE A 140 34.29 2.14 -0.43
N GLU A 141 33.76 1.14 -1.15
CA GLU A 141 32.71 1.31 -2.14
C GLU A 141 31.46 0.59 -1.68
N PHE A 142 30.31 1.27 -1.74
CA PHE A 142 29.04 0.66 -1.39
C PHE A 142 28.45 -0.09 -2.57
N VAL A 143 28.35 -1.41 -2.43
CA VAL A 143 27.67 -2.29 -3.38
C VAL A 143 26.20 -2.38 -2.99
N LYS A 144 25.33 -1.85 -3.87
CA LYS A 144 23.88 -1.85 -3.67
C LYS A 144 23.32 -3.26 -3.60
N GLY A 145 22.50 -3.53 -2.60
CA GLY A 145 21.77 -4.79 -2.48
C GLY A 145 20.49 -4.81 -3.33
N PRO A 146 19.79 -5.94 -3.36
CA PRO A 146 18.58 -6.14 -4.17
C PRO A 146 17.40 -5.23 -3.80
N ILE A 147 17.45 -4.55 -2.67
CA ILE A 147 16.41 -3.59 -2.28
C ILE A 147 16.38 -2.34 -3.17
N PHE A 148 17.47 -2.06 -3.93
CA PHE A 148 17.54 -0.92 -4.83
C PHE A 148 16.85 -1.23 -6.17
N ALA A 149 15.56 -1.58 -6.10
CA ALA A 149 14.65 -1.73 -7.23
C ALA A 149 13.33 -1.01 -6.92
N ASN A 150 12.55 -0.72 -7.96
CA ASN A 150 11.24 -0.09 -7.79
C ASN A 150 10.23 -1.04 -7.15
N ILE A 151 10.20 -2.29 -7.59
CA ILE A 151 9.36 -3.36 -7.02
C ILE A 151 10.27 -4.42 -6.42
N VAL A 152 10.15 -4.62 -5.11
CA VAL A 152 10.87 -5.66 -4.38
C VAL A 152 9.87 -6.72 -3.92
N LEU A 153 10.04 -7.94 -4.41
CA LEU A 153 9.34 -9.12 -3.90
C LEU A 153 10.15 -9.70 -2.73
N ALA A 154 9.64 -9.54 -1.51
CA ALA A 154 10.16 -10.20 -0.31
C ALA A 154 9.45 -11.55 -0.16
N ASP A 155 10.04 -12.60 -0.73
CA ASP A 155 9.40 -13.91 -0.79
C ASP A 155 9.65 -14.71 0.49
N GLU A 156 8.58 -15.20 1.12
CA GLU A 156 8.59 -15.94 2.39
C GLU A 156 9.23 -15.17 3.55
N ILE A 157 8.82 -13.90 3.75
CA ILE A 157 9.40 -12.97 4.72
C ILE A 157 9.48 -13.53 6.16
N ASN A 158 8.58 -14.45 6.51
CA ASN A 158 8.54 -15.10 7.82
C ASN A 158 9.60 -16.20 8.01
N ARG A 159 10.40 -16.56 7.02
CA ARG A 159 11.47 -17.59 7.16
C ARG A 159 12.80 -17.05 7.68
N THR A 160 12.92 -15.76 7.87
CA THR A 160 14.15 -15.09 8.29
C THR A 160 14.00 -14.51 9.70
N PRO A 161 15.05 -14.49 10.52
CA PRO A 161 15.02 -13.91 11.85
C PRO A 161 14.60 -12.43 11.88
N PRO A 162 14.01 -11.94 12.98
CA PRO A 162 13.45 -10.58 13.09
C PRO A 162 14.40 -9.44 12.74
N LYS A 163 15.71 -9.63 12.95
CA LYS A 163 16.73 -8.62 12.62
C LYS A 163 16.79 -8.33 11.12
N THR A 164 16.70 -9.36 10.29
CA THR A 164 16.73 -9.23 8.83
C THR A 164 15.41 -8.70 8.29
N GLN A 165 14.26 -9.16 8.85
CA GLN A 165 12.95 -8.58 8.55
C GLN A 165 12.93 -7.06 8.84
N ALA A 166 13.50 -6.63 9.98
CA ALA A 166 13.55 -5.23 10.39
C ALA A 166 14.29 -4.34 9.38
N ALA A 167 15.34 -4.83 8.72
CA ALA A 167 16.08 -4.07 7.71
C ALA A 167 15.20 -3.71 6.50
N LEU A 168 14.41 -4.66 5.97
CA LEU A 168 13.45 -4.40 4.90
C LEU A 168 12.36 -3.42 5.36
N LEU A 169 11.79 -3.66 6.54
CA LEU A 169 10.67 -2.86 7.07
C LEU A 169 11.08 -1.42 7.43
N GLN A 170 12.34 -1.20 7.80
CA GLN A 170 12.91 0.14 7.97
C GLN A 170 13.02 0.85 6.61
N ALA A 171 13.57 0.19 5.61
CA ALA A 171 13.69 0.75 4.28
C ALA A 171 12.33 1.09 3.64
N MET A 172 11.28 0.28 3.89
CA MET A 172 9.91 0.58 3.48
C MET A 172 9.39 1.90 4.08
N GLN A 173 9.71 2.15 5.34
CA GLN A 173 9.22 3.34 6.05
C GLN A 173 10.02 4.60 5.71
N GLU A 174 11.35 4.47 5.66
CA GLU A 174 12.25 5.61 5.49
C GLU A 174 12.52 5.93 4.01
N GLN A 175 12.21 5.00 3.09
CA GLN A 175 12.52 5.05 1.65
C GLN A 175 14.02 5.33 1.41
N ARG A 176 14.87 4.79 2.28
CA ARG A 176 16.33 4.89 2.24
C ARG A 176 16.99 3.72 2.95
N VAL A 177 18.24 3.49 2.62
CA VAL A 177 19.12 2.52 3.25
C VAL A 177 20.28 3.26 3.90
N ASN A 178 20.59 2.93 5.15
CA ASN A 178 21.72 3.48 5.87
C ASN A 178 22.84 2.43 5.91
N SER A 179 24.03 2.79 5.44
CA SER A 179 25.24 1.96 5.52
C SER A 179 26.41 2.82 6.02
N GLY A 180 27.00 2.42 7.15
CA GLY A 180 28.04 3.18 7.80
C GLY A 180 27.59 4.61 8.12
N LYS A 181 28.27 5.61 7.52
CA LYS A 181 27.96 7.04 7.65
C LYS A 181 27.09 7.59 6.52
N HIS A 182 26.78 6.76 5.53
CA HIS A 182 26.07 7.18 4.32
C HIS A 182 24.61 6.74 4.35
N SER A 183 23.74 7.54 3.74
CA SER A 183 22.32 7.26 3.56
C SER A 183 21.98 7.34 2.09
N PHE A 184 21.51 6.23 1.53
CA PHE A 184 21.18 6.07 0.12
C PHE A 184 19.67 6.07 -0.05
N ALA A 185 19.13 7.02 -0.83
CA ALA A 185 17.71 7.04 -1.16
C ALA A 185 17.35 5.89 -2.10
N LEU A 186 16.16 5.33 -1.93
CA LEU A 186 15.59 4.37 -2.86
C LEU A 186 14.88 5.10 -4.00
N ASP A 187 14.99 4.54 -5.21
CA ASP A 187 14.37 5.12 -6.40
C ASP A 187 12.84 5.04 -6.33
N LYS A 188 12.17 6.10 -6.74
CA LYS A 188 10.70 6.17 -6.75
C LYS A 188 10.15 5.90 -8.15
N PRO A 189 8.98 5.25 -8.22
CA PRO A 189 8.16 4.69 -7.14
C PRO A 189 8.83 3.47 -6.50
N PHE A 190 8.63 3.26 -5.18
CA PHE A 190 9.19 2.13 -4.44
C PHE A 190 8.08 1.33 -3.75
N PHE A 191 7.99 0.04 -4.08
CA PHE A 191 6.99 -0.87 -3.55
C PHE A 191 7.63 -2.15 -3.03
N VAL A 192 7.20 -2.59 -1.86
CA VAL A 192 7.51 -3.91 -1.34
C VAL A 192 6.23 -4.74 -1.35
N LEU A 193 6.32 -5.88 -1.98
CA LEU A 193 5.30 -6.92 -2.00
C LEU A 193 5.90 -8.13 -1.30
N ALA A 194 5.49 -8.35 -0.05
CA ALA A 194 5.95 -9.49 0.74
C ALA A 194 5.01 -10.68 0.57
N THR A 195 5.53 -11.91 0.67
CA THR A 195 4.70 -13.11 0.72
C THR A 195 4.88 -13.84 2.04
N GLN A 196 3.79 -14.48 2.48
CA GLN A 196 3.81 -15.44 3.58
C GLN A 196 3.09 -16.72 3.16
N ASN A 197 3.62 -17.84 3.60
CA ASN A 197 2.97 -19.14 3.47
C ASN A 197 2.27 -19.49 4.80
N PRO A 198 0.94 -19.57 4.84
CA PRO A 198 0.21 -19.85 6.08
C PRO A 198 0.36 -21.30 6.57
N ILE A 199 0.78 -22.23 5.70
CA ILE A 199 0.89 -23.64 6.04
C ILE A 199 2.22 -23.96 6.75
N GLU A 200 3.29 -23.24 6.40
CA GLU A 200 4.61 -23.46 6.99
C GLU A 200 4.69 -22.80 8.35
N GLN A 201 4.68 -23.63 9.40
CA GLN A 201 4.84 -23.18 10.79
C GLN A 201 6.23 -23.49 11.35
N GLU A 202 6.85 -24.59 10.91
CA GLU A 202 8.20 -24.97 11.36
C GLU A 202 9.28 -24.07 10.74
N GLY A 203 10.22 -23.60 11.57
CA GLY A 203 11.33 -22.74 11.12
C GLY A 203 10.90 -21.34 10.68
N THR A 204 9.72 -20.89 11.11
CA THR A 204 9.23 -19.54 10.80
C THR A 204 9.29 -18.59 12.00
N TYR A 205 9.47 -17.31 11.69
CA TYR A 205 9.43 -16.20 12.63
C TYR A 205 8.26 -15.29 12.26
N PRO A 206 7.12 -15.37 12.98
CA PRO A 206 5.97 -14.53 12.67
C PRO A 206 6.36 -13.04 12.79
N LEU A 207 5.80 -12.24 11.88
CA LEU A 207 5.96 -10.79 11.94
C LEU A 207 5.15 -10.26 13.13
N PRO A 208 5.76 -9.47 14.04
CA PRO A 208 5.01 -8.78 15.08
C PRO A 208 3.95 -7.83 14.50
N GLU A 209 2.88 -7.57 15.24
CA GLU A 209 1.75 -6.73 14.80
C GLU A 209 2.19 -5.32 14.41
N ALA A 210 3.15 -4.74 15.13
CA ALA A 210 3.72 -3.43 14.80
C ALA A 210 4.46 -3.41 13.46
N GLN A 211 4.92 -4.56 12.99
CA GLN A 211 5.56 -4.72 11.69
C GLN A 211 4.53 -4.99 10.60
N LEU A 212 3.52 -5.81 10.88
CA LEU A 212 2.37 -6.04 9.98
C LEU A 212 1.63 -4.73 9.68
N ASP A 213 1.48 -3.84 10.65
CA ASP A 213 0.81 -2.53 10.48
C ASP A 213 1.49 -1.62 9.43
N ARG A 214 2.73 -1.92 9.02
CA ARG A 214 3.44 -1.18 7.94
C ARG A 214 2.94 -1.55 6.54
N PHE A 215 2.40 -2.75 6.36
CA PHE A 215 1.75 -3.13 5.12
C PHE A 215 0.38 -2.49 5.04
N MET A 216 0.09 -1.86 3.90
CA MET A 216 -1.21 -1.23 3.68
C MET A 216 -2.31 -2.28 3.57
N PHE A 217 -2.07 -3.30 2.74
CA PHE A 217 -3.01 -4.39 2.47
C PHE A 217 -2.43 -5.75 2.85
N LEU A 218 -3.27 -6.58 3.45
CA LEU A 218 -3.15 -8.03 3.44
C LEU A 218 -4.05 -8.58 2.33
N ILE A 219 -3.46 -9.30 1.38
CA ILE A 219 -4.17 -9.83 0.22
C ILE A 219 -4.10 -11.36 0.27
N ASN A 220 -5.25 -11.98 0.50
CA ASN A 220 -5.36 -13.44 0.46
C ASN A 220 -5.41 -13.90 -1.00
N VAL A 221 -4.48 -14.79 -1.37
CA VAL A 221 -4.41 -15.42 -2.69
C VAL A 221 -4.94 -16.86 -2.51
N GLY A 222 -6.17 -17.09 -2.97
CA GLY A 222 -6.84 -18.39 -2.90
C GLY A 222 -6.53 -19.27 -4.10
N TYR A 223 -7.01 -20.52 -4.04
CA TYR A 223 -6.98 -21.41 -5.19
C TYR A 223 -7.89 -20.89 -6.31
N PRO A 224 -7.50 -21.08 -7.58
CA PRO A 224 -8.38 -20.79 -8.70
C PRO A 224 -9.60 -21.73 -8.70
N SER A 225 -10.67 -21.28 -9.33
CA SER A 225 -11.83 -22.15 -9.59
C SER A 225 -11.48 -23.26 -10.60
N ALA A 226 -12.28 -24.32 -10.66
CA ALA A 226 -12.07 -25.40 -11.63
C ALA A 226 -12.05 -24.92 -13.09
N ALA A 227 -12.85 -23.90 -13.43
CA ALA A 227 -12.85 -23.29 -14.75
C ALA A 227 -11.54 -22.53 -15.05
N GLU A 228 -11.03 -21.79 -14.06
CA GLU A 228 -9.75 -21.07 -14.15
C GLU A 228 -8.55 -22.05 -14.20
N GLU A 229 -8.56 -23.13 -13.41
CA GLU A 229 -7.54 -24.19 -13.48
C GLU A 229 -7.46 -24.81 -14.88
N LEU A 230 -8.62 -25.05 -15.52
CA LEU A 230 -8.65 -25.56 -16.89
C LEU A 230 -8.01 -24.57 -17.86
N LEU A 231 -8.28 -23.26 -17.72
CA LEU A 231 -7.68 -22.22 -18.55
C LEU A 231 -6.17 -22.11 -18.29
N ILE A 232 -5.74 -22.16 -17.04
CA ILE A 232 -4.32 -22.16 -16.64
C ILE A 232 -3.61 -23.35 -17.28
N ALA A 233 -4.16 -24.56 -17.15
CA ALA A 233 -3.56 -25.75 -17.74
C ALA A 233 -3.37 -25.62 -19.27
N LYS A 234 -4.39 -25.15 -19.98
CA LYS A 234 -4.30 -24.92 -21.43
C LYS A 234 -3.26 -23.85 -21.81
N ALA A 235 -3.20 -22.77 -21.03
CA ALA A 235 -2.28 -21.66 -21.31
C ALA A 235 -0.81 -22.01 -21.00
N THR A 236 -0.57 -22.80 -19.95
CA THR A 236 0.79 -23.09 -19.47
C THR A 236 1.43 -24.33 -20.09
N THR A 237 0.63 -25.24 -20.66
CA THR A 237 1.12 -26.47 -21.31
C THR A 237 1.16 -26.36 -22.84
N GLY A 238 0.76 -25.20 -23.38
CA GLY A 238 0.77 -24.90 -24.83
C GLY A 238 2.00 -24.11 -25.26
N ALA A 239 1.82 -23.25 -26.26
CA ALA A 239 2.86 -22.33 -26.71
C ALA A 239 3.18 -21.27 -25.62
N ALA A 240 4.42 -20.78 -25.61
CA ALA A 240 4.82 -19.73 -24.69
C ALA A 240 3.88 -18.51 -24.78
N PRO A 241 3.51 -17.89 -23.65
CA PRO A 241 2.67 -16.69 -23.66
C PRO A 241 3.37 -15.56 -24.42
N PRO A 242 2.60 -14.65 -25.05
CA PRO A 242 3.18 -13.49 -25.72
C PRO A 242 3.90 -12.59 -24.71
N PRO A 243 4.95 -11.86 -25.14
CA PRO A 243 5.60 -10.88 -24.26
C PRO A 243 4.60 -9.79 -23.85
N LEU A 244 4.76 -9.31 -22.62
CA LEU A 244 3.92 -8.25 -22.08
C LEU A 244 4.34 -6.89 -22.63
N ASN A 245 3.37 -6.05 -22.96
CA ASN A 245 3.62 -4.67 -23.35
C ASN A 245 3.77 -3.78 -22.14
N LYS A 246 4.68 -2.82 -22.23
CA LYS A 246 4.82 -1.74 -21.26
C LYS A 246 3.69 -0.74 -21.46
N ILE A 247 2.90 -0.48 -20.43
CA ILE A 247 1.69 0.35 -20.51
C ILE A 247 1.87 1.71 -19.86
N ILE A 248 2.70 1.79 -18.81
CA ILE A 248 2.89 3.00 -18.01
C ILE A 248 4.34 3.10 -17.53
N GLU A 249 4.85 4.31 -17.44
CA GLU A 249 6.19 4.61 -16.96
C GLU A 249 6.21 5.01 -15.48
N GLY A 250 7.34 4.79 -14.78
CA GLY A 250 7.48 5.11 -13.36
C GLY A 250 7.18 6.56 -12.98
N HIS A 251 7.55 7.53 -13.82
CA HIS A 251 7.25 8.95 -13.59
C HIS A 251 5.75 9.28 -13.69
N GLU A 252 5.00 8.59 -14.57
CA GLU A 252 3.56 8.74 -14.69
C GLU A 252 2.85 8.18 -13.45
N ILE A 253 3.35 7.04 -12.90
CA ILE A 253 2.84 6.47 -11.65
C ILE A 253 2.94 7.48 -10.51
N LEU A 254 4.07 8.19 -10.39
CA LEU A 254 4.25 9.23 -9.37
C LEU A 254 3.24 10.36 -9.53
N GLY A 255 3.01 10.81 -10.78
CA GLY A 255 1.99 11.82 -11.09
C GLY A 255 0.59 11.38 -10.67
N PHE A 256 0.20 10.15 -10.98
CA PHE A 256 -1.11 9.60 -10.59
C PHE A 256 -1.24 9.40 -9.08
N GLN A 257 -0.18 9.03 -8.39
CA GLN A 257 -0.18 8.95 -6.93
C GLN A 257 -0.43 10.31 -6.27
N ASP A 258 0.05 11.40 -6.87
CA ASP A 258 -0.24 12.76 -6.40
C ASP A 258 -1.69 13.17 -6.68
N ILE A 259 -2.26 12.74 -7.80
CA ILE A 259 -3.68 12.95 -8.13
C ILE A 259 -4.56 12.20 -7.12
N VAL A 260 -4.29 10.92 -6.85
CA VAL A 260 -5.02 10.13 -5.85
C VAL A 260 -5.07 10.85 -4.50
N ARG A 261 -3.98 11.48 -4.07
CA ARG A 261 -3.97 12.23 -2.80
C ARG A 261 -4.90 13.45 -2.81
N ARG A 262 -5.10 14.10 -3.96
CA ARG A 262 -5.98 15.27 -4.12
C ARG A 262 -7.44 14.93 -4.26
N VAL A 263 -7.81 13.66 -4.52
CA VAL A 263 -9.22 13.23 -4.61
C VAL A 263 -9.97 13.65 -3.35
N PRO A 264 -11.09 14.37 -3.48
CA PRO A 264 -11.88 14.80 -2.33
C PRO A 264 -12.56 13.61 -1.65
N VAL A 265 -12.72 13.73 -0.33
CA VAL A 265 -13.44 12.78 0.51
C VAL A 265 -14.52 13.56 1.27
N PRO A 266 -15.79 13.20 1.14
CA PRO A 266 -16.86 13.82 1.91
C PRO A 266 -16.71 13.60 3.42
N GLU A 267 -17.13 14.54 4.24
CA GLU A 267 -16.99 14.48 5.70
C GLU A 267 -17.63 13.21 6.28
N HIS A 268 -18.85 12.86 5.83
CA HIS A 268 -19.53 11.65 6.29
C HIS A 268 -18.75 10.36 6.02
N VAL A 269 -17.88 10.33 5.00
CA VAL A 269 -16.99 9.18 4.73
C VAL A 269 -15.86 9.13 5.75
N TYR A 270 -15.27 10.28 6.13
CA TYR A 270 -14.28 10.34 7.21
C TYR A 270 -14.89 9.87 8.54
N GLU A 271 -16.07 10.39 8.89
CA GLU A 271 -16.78 10.01 10.10
C GLU A 271 -17.09 8.52 10.14
N TYR A 272 -17.56 7.95 9.03
CA TYR A 272 -17.81 6.53 8.89
C TYR A 272 -16.54 5.70 9.12
N VAL A 273 -15.41 6.05 8.48
CA VAL A 273 -14.14 5.33 8.61
C VAL A 273 -13.65 5.37 10.06
N VAL A 274 -13.74 6.52 10.72
CA VAL A 274 -13.34 6.64 12.14
C VAL A 274 -14.27 5.78 13.02
N LYS A 275 -15.58 5.84 12.83
CA LYS A 275 -16.57 5.03 13.55
C LYS A 275 -16.31 3.53 13.35
N LEU A 276 -16.08 3.09 12.10
CA LEU A 276 -15.77 1.71 11.76
C LEU A 276 -14.51 1.19 12.51
N VAL A 277 -13.42 1.95 12.45
CA VAL A 277 -12.16 1.57 13.09
C VAL A 277 -12.29 1.56 14.62
N ARG A 278 -12.98 2.52 15.20
CA ARG A 278 -13.19 2.58 16.66
C ARG A 278 -14.08 1.43 17.17
N LYS A 279 -15.11 1.04 16.43
CA LYS A 279 -15.92 -0.15 16.76
C LYS A 279 -15.11 -1.46 16.76
N CYS A 280 -14.00 -1.55 16.03
CA CYS A 280 -13.12 -2.71 16.07
C CYS A 280 -12.18 -2.76 17.30
N ARG A 281 -12.17 -1.72 18.15
CA ARG A 281 -11.26 -1.63 19.32
C ARG A 281 -11.99 -2.01 20.60
N PRO A 282 -11.66 -3.14 21.24
CA PRO A 282 -12.41 -3.66 22.39
C PRO A 282 -12.43 -2.73 23.62
N ARG A 283 -11.51 -1.77 23.71
CA ARG A 283 -11.42 -0.82 24.84
C ARG A 283 -12.17 0.50 24.60
N GLU A 284 -12.68 0.72 23.39
CA GLU A 284 -13.45 1.93 23.06
C GLU A 284 -14.92 1.80 23.48
N VAL A 285 -15.54 2.94 23.78
CA VAL A 285 -16.94 2.98 24.20
C VAL A 285 -17.87 2.55 23.07
N GLU A 286 -17.52 2.87 21.84
CA GLU A 286 -18.28 2.54 20.63
C GLU A 286 -18.22 1.06 20.24
N ALA A 287 -17.31 0.28 20.87
CA ALA A 287 -17.17 -1.13 20.56
C ALA A 287 -18.39 -1.94 21.02
N PRO A 288 -19.00 -2.73 20.14
CA PRO A 288 -20.05 -3.67 20.52
C PRO A 288 -19.57 -4.68 21.58
N ASP A 289 -20.47 -5.19 22.41
CA ASP A 289 -20.08 -6.12 23.48
C ASP A 289 -19.48 -7.42 22.96
N TRP A 290 -19.90 -7.90 21.80
CA TRP A 290 -19.29 -9.05 21.17
C TRP A 290 -17.86 -8.77 20.68
N VAL A 291 -17.53 -7.54 20.25
CA VAL A 291 -16.14 -7.15 19.94
C VAL A 291 -15.29 -7.21 21.22
N LYS A 292 -15.80 -6.69 22.34
CA LYS A 292 -15.11 -6.77 23.64
C LYS A 292 -14.86 -8.24 24.07
N LYS A 293 -15.79 -9.16 23.71
CA LYS A 293 -15.69 -10.59 24.01
C LYS A 293 -14.66 -11.32 23.14
N TYR A 294 -14.59 -10.99 21.84
CA TYR A 294 -13.86 -11.82 20.85
C TYR A 294 -12.56 -11.16 20.34
N VAL A 295 -12.43 -9.83 20.38
CA VAL A 295 -11.24 -9.14 19.88
C VAL A 295 -10.27 -8.88 21.03
N MET A 296 -9.04 -9.36 20.88
CA MET A 296 -7.95 -9.11 21.81
C MET A 296 -7.31 -7.75 21.56
N TRP A 297 -7.10 -7.40 20.28
CA TRP A 297 -6.48 -6.15 19.87
C TRP A 297 -7.11 -5.62 18.57
N GLY A 298 -7.36 -4.31 18.51
CA GLY A 298 -7.97 -3.63 17.38
C GLY A 298 -7.01 -2.72 16.62
N PRO A 299 -7.43 -2.22 15.43
CA PRO A 299 -6.59 -1.45 14.53
C PRO A 299 -6.19 -0.08 15.08
N GLY A 300 -4.94 0.36 14.80
CA GLY A 300 -4.41 1.67 15.16
C GLY A 300 -4.87 2.80 14.22
N PRO A 301 -4.41 4.06 14.44
CA PRO A 301 -4.76 5.21 13.59
C PRO A 301 -4.31 5.06 12.13
N ARG A 302 -3.25 4.27 11.85
CA ARG A 302 -2.76 3.98 10.50
C ARG A 302 -3.83 3.28 9.66
N ALA A 303 -4.70 2.48 10.27
CA ALA A 303 -5.83 1.84 9.58
C ALA A 303 -6.79 2.87 8.98
N VAL A 304 -7.12 3.96 9.72
CA VAL A 304 -7.94 5.06 9.20
C VAL A 304 -7.29 5.69 7.98
N GLN A 305 -5.98 5.98 8.06
CA GLN A 305 -5.22 6.56 6.95
C GLN A 305 -5.24 5.67 5.71
N TYR A 306 -5.01 4.36 5.88
CA TYR A 306 -4.97 3.40 4.79
C TYR A 306 -6.35 3.11 4.19
N LEU A 307 -7.42 3.12 4.99
CA LEU A 307 -8.79 3.04 4.48
C LEU A 307 -9.11 4.22 3.55
N ILE A 308 -8.79 5.44 3.98
CA ILE A 308 -9.00 6.65 3.17
C ILE A 308 -8.13 6.65 1.91
N LEU A 309 -6.83 6.35 2.02
CA LEU A 309 -5.93 6.33 0.86
C LEU A 309 -6.29 5.23 -0.13
N GLY A 310 -6.64 4.04 0.36
CA GLY A 310 -7.10 2.93 -0.47
C GLY A 310 -8.42 3.24 -1.17
N ALA A 311 -9.37 3.83 -0.46
CA ALA A 311 -10.65 4.25 -1.03
C ALA A 311 -10.46 5.32 -2.11
N LYS A 312 -9.61 6.33 -1.89
CA LYS A 312 -9.25 7.33 -2.91
C LYS A 312 -8.65 6.68 -4.17
N ALA A 313 -7.67 5.81 -3.99
CA ALA A 313 -7.04 5.12 -5.12
C ALA A 313 -8.07 4.28 -5.89
N ARG A 314 -8.90 3.49 -5.19
CA ARG A 314 -9.94 2.69 -5.81
C ARG A 314 -10.95 3.55 -6.56
N ALA A 315 -11.43 4.65 -5.96
CA ALA A 315 -12.37 5.58 -6.60
C ALA A 315 -11.85 6.04 -7.97
N VAL A 316 -10.59 6.49 -8.01
CA VAL A 316 -9.96 6.95 -9.27
C VAL A 316 -9.83 5.82 -10.28
N LEU A 317 -9.38 4.64 -9.86
CA LEU A 317 -9.24 3.46 -10.73
C LEU A 317 -10.58 3.02 -11.33
N GLN A 318 -11.68 3.22 -10.59
CA GLN A 318 -13.05 2.97 -11.05
C GLN A 318 -13.66 4.17 -11.81
N GLY A 319 -12.89 5.24 -12.03
CA GLY A 319 -13.33 6.43 -12.77
C GLY A 319 -14.21 7.39 -11.99
N SER A 320 -14.17 7.35 -10.66
CA SER A 320 -14.86 8.30 -9.81
C SER A 320 -13.95 9.48 -9.43
N TYR A 321 -14.49 10.68 -9.48
CA TYR A 321 -13.79 11.91 -9.06
C TYR A 321 -13.95 12.22 -7.57
N LEU A 322 -14.69 11.39 -6.85
CA LEU A 322 -15.02 11.54 -5.44
C LEU A 322 -14.95 10.18 -4.75
N THR A 323 -14.39 10.14 -3.55
CA THR A 323 -14.37 8.93 -2.74
C THR A 323 -15.76 8.64 -2.18
N ARG A 324 -16.26 7.42 -2.39
CA ARG A 324 -17.57 6.96 -1.92
C ARG A 324 -17.42 5.92 -0.82
N LEU A 325 -18.52 5.69 -0.10
CA LEU A 325 -18.54 4.69 0.96
C LEU A 325 -18.24 3.27 0.44
N GLU A 326 -18.73 2.93 -0.75
CA GLU A 326 -18.45 1.65 -1.41
C GLU A 326 -16.95 1.43 -1.68
N ASP A 327 -16.18 2.50 -1.92
CA ASP A 327 -14.74 2.41 -2.09
C ASP A 327 -14.03 2.09 -0.77
N VAL A 328 -14.55 2.60 0.35
CA VAL A 328 -14.06 2.25 1.70
C VAL A 328 -14.37 0.80 2.02
N LEU A 329 -15.60 0.35 1.76
CA LEU A 329 -16.03 -1.02 2.03
C LEU A 329 -15.20 -2.05 1.25
N ALA A 330 -14.89 -1.75 0.00
CA ALA A 330 -14.09 -2.63 -0.86
C ALA A 330 -12.64 -2.82 -0.37
N VAL A 331 -12.08 -1.83 0.34
CA VAL A 331 -10.71 -1.91 0.90
C VAL A 331 -10.70 -2.23 2.41
N ALA A 332 -11.86 -2.36 3.04
CA ALA A 332 -11.96 -2.58 4.49
C ALA A 332 -11.26 -3.87 4.93
N GLU A 333 -11.57 -5.00 4.30
CA GLU A 333 -10.96 -6.29 4.64
C GLU A 333 -9.44 -6.27 4.43
N PRO A 334 -8.89 -5.93 3.25
CA PRO A 334 -7.45 -5.95 3.05
C PRO A 334 -6.69 -4.98 3.96
N VAL A 335 -7.30 -3.89 4.43
CA VAL A 335 -6.68 -2.97 5.40
C VAL A 335 -6.77 -3.49 6.83
N LEU A 336 -7.90 -4.08 7.25
CA LEU A 336 -8.17 -4.38 8.64
C LEU A 336 -7.79 -5.80 9.06
N ALA A 337 -7.75 -6.77 8.13
CA ALA A 337 -7.62 -8.19 8.45
C ALA A 337 -6.36 -8.53 9.30
N HIS A 338 -5.23 -7.92 9.00
CA HIS A 338 -3.97 -8.12 9.75
C HIS A 338 -3.78 -7.15 10.93
N ARG A 339 -4.80 -6.35 11.26
CA ARG A 339 -4.81 -5.37 12.35
C ARG A 339 -5.80 -5.71 13.46
N ILE A 340 -6.61 -6.75 13.24
CA ILE A 340 -7.56 -7.26 14.21
C ILE A 340 -7.08 -8.62 14.68
N LEU A 341 -6.73 -8.71 15.96
CA LEU A 341 -6.36 -9.96 16.61
C LEU A 341 -7.56 -10.47 17.41
N VAL A 342 -8.02 -11.64 17.06
CA VAL A 342 -9.05 -12.34 17.82
C VAL A 342 -8.42 -13.15 18.97
N ASN A 343 -9.21 -13.45 19.98
CA ASN A 343 -8.76 -14.28 21.09
C ASN A 343 -9.11 -15.78 20.85
N PHE A 344 -8.55 -16.63 21.67
CA PHE A 344 -8.76 -18.08 21.58
C PHE A 344 -10.25 -18.47 21.62
N HIS A 345 -11.09 -17.71 22.33
CA HIS A 345 -12.53 -17.97 22.39
C HIS A 345 -13.21 -17.75 21.04
N ALA A 346 -12.82 -16.71 20.32
CA ALA A 346 -13.29 -16.45 18.96
C ALA A 346 -12.83 -17.57 18.00
N GLU A 347 -11.54 -17.95 18.07
CA GLU A 347 -11.00 -19.03 17.23
C GLU A 347 -11.73 -20.35 17.45
N SER A 348 -12.05 -20.69 18.70
CA SER A 348 -12.79 -21.92 19.03
C SER A 348 -14.24 -21.92 18.50
N GLU A 349 -14.85 -20.75 18.30
CA GLU A 349 -16.16 -20.56 17.69
C GLU A 349 -16.09 -20.35 16.16
N GLY A 350 -14.89 -20.42 15.55
CA GLY A 350 -14.69 -20.22 14.12
C GLY A 350 -14.83 -18.77 13.66
N ILE A 351 -14.66 -17.81 14.59
CA ILE A 351 -14.72 -16.38 14.31
C ILE A 351 -13.29 -15.85 14.07
N ASP A 352 -13.00 -15.50 12.83
CA ASP A 352 -11.75 -14.90 12.40
C ASP A 352 -11.87 -13.36 12.25
N SER A 353 -10.76 -12.71 11.88
CA SER A 353 -10.74 -11.26 11.64
C SER A 353 -11.66 -10.83 10.51
N ALA A 354 -11.85 -11.64 9.47
CA ALA A 354 -12.72 -11.34 8.33
C ALA A 354 -14.20 -11.30 8.77
N GLU A 355 -14.62 -12.28 9.59
CA GLU A 355 -15.97 -12.31 10.15
C GLU A 355 -16.21 -11.12 11.10
N VAL A 356 -15.21 -10.76 11.92
CA VAL A 356 -15.28 -9.55 12.75
C VAL A 356 -15.52 -8.30 11.89
N ILE A 357 -14.73 -8.10 10.83
CA ILE A 357 -14.84 -6.96 9.92
C ILE A 357 -16.23 -6.91 9.31
N LYS A 358 -16.72 -8.02 8.78
CA LYS A 358 -18.04 -8.13 8.14
C LYS A 358 -19.18 -7.75 9.10
N ARG A 359 -19.13 -8.22 10.35
CA ARG A 359 -20.14 -7.88 11.37
C ARG A 359 -20.08 -6.41 11.77
N VAL A 360 -18.87 -5.86 11.99
CA VAL A 360 -18.72 -4.45 12.35
C VAL A 360 -19.19 -3.52 11.24
N ILE A 361 -18.91 -3.85 9.96
CA ILE A 361 -19.42 -3.10 8.80
C ILE A 361 -20.94 -3.06 8.85
N LYS A 362 -21.60 -4.23 8.95
CA LYS A 362 -23.07 -4.33 8.99
C LYS A 362 -23.68 -3.51 10.13
N GLU A 363 -23.07 -3.52 11.30
CA GLU A 363 -23.55 -2.72 12.45
C GLU A 363 -23.21 -1.22 12.34
N THR A 364 -22.28 -0.83 11.47
CA THR A 364 -21.90 0.56 11.26
C THR A 364 -22.81 1.24 10.24
N GLU A 365 -23.36 0.46 9.29
CA GLU A 365 -24.35 0.89 8.30
C GLU A 365 -25.77 1.02 8.90
N ALA A 366 -26.05 0.28 9.99
CA ALA A 366 -27.32 0.36 10.73
C ALA A 366 -27.33 1.56 11.69
#